data_cf62cb23d765f815502e1fa22c3dff28
#
_entry.id   cf62cb23d765f815502e1fa22c3dff28
#
_cell.length_a   1.000
_cell.length_b   1.000
_cell.length_c   1.000
_cell.angle_alpha   90.00
_cell.angle_beta   90.00
_cell.angle_gamma   90.00
#
_symmetry.space_group_name_H-M   'P 1'
#
loop_
_entity.id
_entity.type
_entity.pdbx_description
1 polymer ?
#
loop_
_entity_poly.entity_id
_entity_poly.type
_entity_poly.pdbx_seq_one_letter_code
_entity_poly.pdbx_strand_id
1 'polypeptide(L)'
;MPGYKDFLKKNKVNADKIKTWTDFQSVPPVSKQNYLRQYPLGQLCFDGKLDNKALVFTATSGSTGPPFYFPRDEVLDGQYSVYLENFINNISEKKRRKSTLVIDAFGMGVWIGGLITYQAWRMLALRGYPITIITPGINKKEIFDAFNNLAGHFEQVVFCGYPPFVKDIIDEGEEVHGINWKKMNIKFLFAAEAFSETYRNYLIQKTGIKNVYRDMANVYGSADLGAMAIETPISILARRLAVDDDALFKILFNGANKIPTLAQFNPGFINFEASEGSILCTGYNALPLVRYAIGD
;
A
#
# COMPACT_ATOMS: atom_id res chain seq x y z
N MET A 1 9.86 12.24 20.24
CA MET A 1 8.62 13.05 19.99
C MET A 1 8.20 13.72 21.28
N PRO A 2 8.24 15.05 21.36
CA PRO A 2 7.84 15.78 22.60
C PRO A 2 6.38 15.50 22.99
N GLY A 3 5.45 15.54 22.03
CA GLY A 3 4.05 15.25 22.28
C GLY A 3 3.79 13.84 22.83
N TYR A 4 4.55 12.83 22.36
CA TYR A 4 4.40 11.47 22.88
C TYR A 4 4.93 11.31 24.31
N LYS A 5 6.02 12.00 24.65
CA LYS A 5 6.51 12.04 26.04
C LYS A 5 5.47 12.66 26.99
N ASP A 6 4.82 13.75 26.58
CA ASP A 6 3.75 14.37 27.36
C ASP A 6 2.50 13.48 27.44
N PHE A 7 2.11 12.81 26.35
CA PHE A 7 1.02 11.83 26.33
C PHE A 7 1.27 10.70 27.33
N LEU A 8 2.46 10.10 27.33
CA LEU A 8 2.82 9.06 28.30
C LEU A 8 2.76 9.56 29.74
N LYS A 9 3.27 10.77 30.01
CA LYS A 9 3.22 11.39 31.34
C LYS A 9 1.78 11.61 31.81
N LYS A 10 0.90 12.15 30.97
CA LYS A 10 -0.53 12.33 31.27
C LYS A 10 -1.23 11.02 31.60
N ASN A 11 -0.84 9.94 30.94
CA ASN A 11 -1.37 8.59 31.18
C ASN A 11 -0.60 7.81 32.27
N LYS A 12 0.30 8.46 33.02
CA LYS A 12 1.10 7.86 34.12
C LYS A 12 1.95 6.66 33.67
N VAL A 13 2.36 6.63 32.41
CA VAL A 13 3.24 5.60 31.84
C VAL A 13 4.69 6.04 31.96
N ASN A 14 5.52 5.18 32.56
CA ASN A 14 6.97 5.36 32.56
C ASN A 14 7.60 4.52 31.44
N ALA A 15 8.14 5.17 30.41
CA ALA A 15 8.76 4.51 29.25
C ALA A 15 9.94 3.59 29.66
N ASP A 16 10.70 3.93 30.71
CA ASP A 16 11.85 3.14 31.17
C ASP A 16 11.45 1.79 31.76
N LYS A 17 10.18 1.64 32.15
CA LYS A 17 9.62 0.39 32.67
C LYS A 17 9.11 -0.57 31.59
N ILE A 18 9.02 -0.12 30.34
CA ILE A 18 8.57 -0.95 29.22
C ILE A 18 9.75 -1.82 28.78
N LYS A 19 9.77 -3.08 29.17
CA LYS A 19 10.85 -4.06 28.89
C LYS A 19 10.39 -5.29 28.13
N THR A 20 9.12 -5.63 28.23
CA THR A 20 8.51 -6.82 27.63
C THR A 20 7.41 -6.43 26.65
N TRP A 21 6.97 -7.39 25.85
CA TRP A 21 5.80 -7.23 25.00
C TRP A 21 4.53 -6.92 25.80
N THR A 22 4.35 -7.56 26.95
CA THR A 22 3.22 -7.32 27.85
C THR A 22 3.24 -5.89 28.40
N ASP A 23 4.42 -5.36 28.77
CA ASP A 23 4.53 -3.96 29.19
C ASP A 23 4.15 -3.01 28.05
N PHE A 24 4.60 -3.32 26.82
CA PHE A 24 4.25 -2.52 25.65
C PHE A 24 2.75 -2.51 25.38
N GLN A 25 2.08 -3.66 25.51
CA GLN A 25 0.64 -3.77 25.34
C GLN A 25 -0.17 -3.03 26.40
N SER A 26 0.44 -2.69 27.56
CA SER A 26 -0.20 -1.87 28.59
C SER A 26 -0.18 -0.37 28.29
N VAL A 27 0.62 0.06 27.31
CA VAL A 27 0.67 1.49 26.90
C VAL A 27 -0.67 1.87 26.26
N PRO A 28 -1.31 2.98 26.67
CA PRO A 28 -2.57 3.42 26.09
C PRO A 28 -2.46 3.63 24.57
N PRO A 29 -3.45 3.17 23.78
CA PRO A 29 -3.45 3.42 22.35
C PRO A 29 -3.65 4.90 22.03
N VAL A 30 -3.00 5.34 20.97
CA VAL A 30 -3.17 6.70 20.44
C VAL A 30 -4.17 6.69 19.28
N SER A 31 -4.85 7.83 19.07
CA SER A 31 -5.79 8.04 17.99
C SER A 31 -5.69 9.47 17.44
N LYS A 32 -6.43 9.76 16.36
CA LYS A 32 -6.56 11.14 15.87
C LYS A 32 -7.08 12.08 16.96
N GLN A 33 -8.06 11.63 17.75
CA GLN A 33 -8.75 12.44 18.74
C GLN A 33 -7.92 12.66 20.02
N ASN A 34 -7.37 11.58 20.61
CA ASN A 34 -6.70 11.66 21.91
C ASN A 34 -5.22 12.05 21.81
N TYR A 35 -4.64 12.02 20.60
CA TYR A 35 -3.22 12.30 20.41
C TYR A 35 -2.93 13.26 19.25
N LEU A 36 -3.24 12.89 18.00
CA LEU A 36 -2.77 13.66 16.84
C LEU A 36 -3.32 15.09 16.83
N ARG A 37 -4.57 15.30 17.22
CA ARG A 37 -5.22 16.61 17.29
C ARG A 37 -4.97 17.39 18.60
N GLN A 38 -4.27 16.76 19.55
CA GLN A 38 -3.98 17.38 20.86
C GLN A 38 -2.65 18.11 20.90
N TYR A 39 -1.79 17.92 19.91
CA TYR A 39 -0.46 18.50 19.88
C TYR A 39 -0.19 19.21 18.55
N PRO A 40 0.60 20.31 18.56
CA PRO A 40 1.14 20.90 17.34
C PRO A 40 1.90 19.85 16.51
N LEU A 41 1.76 19.90 15.19
CA LEU A 41 2.31 18.88 14.28
C LEU A 41 3.81 18.62 14.48
N GLY A 42 4.61 19.68 14.68
CA GLY A 42 6.04 19.54 14.99
C GLY A 42 6.31 18.68 16.23
N GLN A 43 5.51 18.80 17.29
CA GLN A 43 5.69 18.01 18.50
C GLN A 43 5.40 16.51 18.33
N LEU A 44 4.68 16.15 17.27
CA LEU A 44 4.40 14.76 16.90
C LEU A 44 5.58 14.11 16.14
N CYS A 45 6.50 14.92 15.60
CA CYS A 45 7.70 14.46 14.91
C CYS A 45 8.85 14.18 15.88
N PHE A 46 9.90 13.46 15.41
CA PHE A 46 10.98 13.02 16.28
C PHE A 46 11.61 14.19 17.05
N ASP A 47 12.20 15.12 16.45
CA ASP A 47 12.94 16.20 17.13
C ASP A 47 12.07 17.39 17.51
N GLY A 48 10.74 17.23 17.44
CA GLY A 48 9.80 18.33 17.70
C GLY A 48 9.78 19.39 16.59
N LYS A 49 10.34 19.09 15.42
CA LYS A 49 10.54 20.02 14.30
C LYS A 49 10.08 19.42 12.97
N LEU A 50 9.74 20.30 12.05
CA LEU A 50 9.35 19.96 10.67
C LEU A 50 10.36 20.44 9.62
N ASP A 51 11.21 21.38 9.99
CA ASP A 51 12.06 22.15 9.10
C ASP A 51 13.50 21.62 8.96
N ASN A 52 13.80 20.50 9.62
CA ASN A 52 15.13 19.91 9.65
C ASN A 52 15.32 18.69 8.71
N LYS A 53 14.30 18.34 7.92
CA LYS A 53 14.32 17.20 6.99
C LYS A 53 13.56 17.51 5.72
N ALA A 54 13.91 16.81 4.64
CA ALA A 54 13.09 16.77 3.45
C ALA A 54 11.83 15.94 3.72
N LEU A 55 10.66 16.55 3.66
CA LEU A 55 9.39 15.92 3.95
C LEU A 55 8.41 16.11 2.80
N VAL A 56 7.57 15.10 2.59
CA VAL A 56 6.39 15.19 1.73
C VAL A 56 5.15 15.10 2.61
N PHE A 57 4.18 16.00 2.42
CA PHE A 57 2.92 15.94 3.15
C PHE A 57 1.85 15.21 2.36
N THR A 58 1.12 14.36 3.05
CA THR A 58 -0.12 13.76 2.53
C THR A 58 -1.27 14.12 3.45
N ALA A 59 -2.47 14.24 2.90
CA ALA A 59 -3.67 14.59 3.65
C ALA A 59 -4.63 13.40 3.71
N THR A 60 -5.34 13.26 4.83
CA THR A 60 -6.51 12.38 4.91
C THR A 60 -7.66 12.95 4.11
N SER A 61 -8.59 12.09 3.67
CA SER A 61 -9.78 12.50 2.88
C SER A 61 -10.70 13.49 3.57
N GLY A 62 -10.59 13.65 4.89
CA GLY A 62 -11.47 14.55 5.64
C GLY A 62 -12.90 14.05 5.83
N SER A 63 -13.20 12.78 5.50
CA SER A 63 -14.54 12.18 5.63
C SER A 63 -15.11 12.22 7.06
N THR A 64 -14.24 12.25 8.07
CA THR A 64 -14.61 12.25 9.50
C THR A 64 -14.23 13.56 10.22
N GLY A 65 -13.99 14.64 9.48
CA GLY A 65 -13.61 15.96 10.03
C GLY A 65 -12.53 16.66 9.21
N PRO A 66 -11.93 17.76 9.69
CA PRO A 66 -10.89 18.46 8.95
C PRO A 66 -9.73 17.53 8.58
N PRO A 67 -9.14 17.66 7.37
CA PRO A 67 -7.98 16.88 6.96
C PRO A 67 -6.85 16.96 7.98
N PHE A 68 -6.16 15.84 8.18
CA PHE A 68 -4.91 15.82 8.94
C PHE A 68 -3.75 15.60 7.97
N TYR A 69 -2.67 16.36 8.16
CA TYR A 69 -1.48 16.29 7.31
C TYR A 69 -0.42 15.41 7.96
N PHE A 70 -0.04 14.34 7.26
CA PHE A 70 1.02 13.44 7.69
C PHE A 70 2.32 13.76 6.97
N PRO A 71 3.37 14.19 7.69
CA PRO A 71 4.70 14.33 7.11
C PRO A 71 5.31 12.94 6.87
N ARG A 72 5.95 12.78 5.73
CA ARG A 72 6.61 11.55 5.30
C ARG A 72 8.04 11.81 4.94
N ASP A 73 8.90 10.90 5.31
CA ASP A 73 10.30 10.87 4.93
C ASP A 73 10.60 9.69 4.00
N GLU A 74 11.84 9.64 3.51
CA GLU A 74 12.33 8.61 2.60
C GLU A 74 12.28 7.18 3.17
N VAL A 75 12.20 7.02 4.49
CA VAL A 75 12.16 5.70 5.13
C VAL A 75 10.89 4.96 4.73
N LEU A 76 9.76 5.65 4.72
CA LEU A 76 8.49 5.06 4.32
C LEU A 76 8.49 4.65 2.84
N ASP A 77 9.04 5.50 1.97
CA ASP A 77 9.17 5.22 0.54
C ASP A 77 10.09 4.02 0.32
N GLY A 78 11.18 3.94 1.11
CA GLY A 78 12.10 2.80 1.14
C GLY A 78 11.43 1.50 1.54
N GLN A 79 10.60 1.51 2.58
CA GLN A 79 9.82 0.34 3.01
C GLN A 79 8.86 -0.13 1.91
N TYR A 80 8.14 0.80 1.29
CA TYR A 80 7.25 0.43 0.18
C TYR A 80 8.03 -0.12 -1.01
N SER A 81 9.20 0.43 -1.33
CA SER A 81 10.03 -0.07 -2.43
C SER A 81 10.47 -1.53 -2.24
N VAL A 82 10.61 -2.02 -1.00
CA VAL A 82 10.89 -3.45 -0.72
C VAL A 82 9.69 -4.33 -1.09
N TYR A 83 8.45 -3.89 -0.80
CA TYR A 83 7.26 -4.63 -1.25
C TYR A 83 7.18 -4.70 -2.77
N LEU A 84 7.46 -3.58 -3.47
CA LEU A 84 7.48 -3.54 -4.94
C LEU A 84 8.60 -4.40 -5.52
N GLU A 85 9.77 -4.43 -4.89
CA GLU A 85 10.88 -5.30 -5.27
C GLU A 85 10.48 -6.77 -5.20
N ASN A 86 9.85 -7.19 -4.11
CA ASN A 86 9.33 -8.55 -3.96
C ASN A 86 8.24 -8.88 -5.00
N PHE A 87 7.40 -7.92 -5.35
CA PHE A 87 6.36 -8.10 -6.36
C PHE A 87 6.91 -8.33 -7.76
N ILE A 88 7.97 -7.61 -8.17
CA ILE A 88 8.54 -7.77 -9.52
C ILE A 88 9.63 -8.84 -9.59
N ASN A 89 10.30 -9.14 -8.47
CA ASN A 89 11.29 -10.21 -8.40
C ASN A 89 10.58 -11.56 -8.27
N ASN A 90 10.45 -12.25 -9.35
CA ASN A 90 10.12 -13.67 -9.30
C ASN A 90 11.31 -14.44 -8.71
N ILE A 91 11.23 -14.78 -7.43
CA ILE A 91 12.28 -15.41 -6.59
C ILE A 91 12.88 -16.67 -7.20
N SER A 92 12.22 -17.34 -8.15
CA SER A 92 12.71 -18.58 -8.77
C SER A 92 13.66 -18.38 -9.95
N GLU A 93 13.81 -17.15 -10.44
CA GLU A 93 14.61 -16.92 -11.63
C GLU A 93 15.82 -16.03 -11.31
N LYS A 94 17.02 -16.64 -11.21
CA LYS A 94 18.31 -15.95 -11.36
C LYS A 94 18.48 -15.29 -12.75
N LYS A 95 17.37 -15.02 -13.43
CA LYS A 95 17.34 -14.48 -14.79
C LYS A 95 17.40 -12.97 -14.77
N ARG A 96 17.90 -12.43 -15.85
CA ARG A 96 18.00 -11.02 -16.17
C ARG A 96 16.70 -10.24 -15.77
N ARG A 97 16.87 -9.15 -15.07
CA ARG A 97 15.77 -8.23 -14.77
C ARG A 97 15.16 -7.71 -16.07
N LYS A 98 13.84 -7.81 -16.19
CA LYS A 98 13.10 -7.35 -17.38
C LYS A 98 13.02 -5.84 -17.41
N SER A 99 13.17 -5.25 -18.61
CA SER A 99 12.82 -3.85 -18.81
C SER A 99 11.33 -3.66 -18.55
N THR A 100 11.00 -2.70 -17.68
CA THR A 100 9.66 -2.54 -17.12
C THR A 100 9.16 -1.12 -17.29
N LEU A 101 8.01 -0.94 -17.94
CA LEU A 101 7.24 0.29 -17.89
C LEU A 101 6.27 0.24 -16.71
N VAL A 102 6.36 1.20 -15.82
CA VAL A 102 5.36 1.43 -14.77
C VAL A 102 4.43 2.55 -15.21
N ILE A 103 3.14 2.25 -15.31
CA ILE A 103 2.09 3.25 -15.54
C ILE A 103 1.37 3.46 -14.21
N ASP A 104 1.67 4.57 -13.54
CA ASP A 104 1.09 4.91 -12.25
C ASP A 104 -0.19 5.72 -12.44
N ALA A 105 -1.33 5.02 -12.39
CA ALA A 105 -2.68 5.55 -12.57
C ALA A 105 -3.43 5.75 -11.23
N PHE A 106 -2.71 5.89 -10.13
CA PHE A 106 -3.30 6.37 -8.89
C PHE A 106 -3.49 7.90 -8.92
N GLY A 107 -4.43 8.40 -8.12
CA GLY A 107 -4.61 9.84 -7.94
C GLY A 107 -3.32 10.52 -7.44
N MET A 108 -2.97 11.62 -8.11
CA MET A 108 -1.80 12.43 -7.78
C MET A 108 -2.17 13.59 -6.84
N GLY A 109 -1.19 14.35 -6.41
CA GLY A 109 -1.34 15.50 -5.51
C GLY A 109 -1.24 15.11 -4.04
N VAL A 110 -2.14 15.62 -3.20
CA VAL A 110 -2.13 15.35 -1.75
C VAL A 110 -2.57 13.93 -1.39
N TRP A 111 -3.10 13.19 -2.35
CA TRP A 111 -3.46 11.79 -2.19
C TRP A 111 -2.21 10.92 -2.18
N ILE A 112 -2.11 10.08 -1.18
CA ILE A 112 -0.91 9.29 -0.95
C ILE A 112 -0.61 8.29 -2.09
N GLY A 113 -1.64 7.73 -2.72
CA GLY A 113 -1.51 6.58 -3.62
C GLY A 113 -0.50 6.80 -4.74
N GLY A 114 -0.66 7.86 -5.54
CA GLY A 114 0.22 8.12 -6.68
C GLY A 114 1.64 8.51 -6.26
N LEU A 115 1.79 9.51 -5.39
CA LEU A 115 3.12 10.00 -5.00
C LEU A 115 3.98 8.94 -4.32
N ILE A 116 3.44 8.20 -3.37
CA ILE A 116 4.21 7.17 -2.67
C ILE A 116 4.56 6.00 -3.60
N THR A 117 3.66 5.65 -4.51
CA THR A 117 3.91 4.59 -5.50
C THR A 117 5.00 5.02 -6.47
N TYR A 118 4.92 6.24 -7.01
CA TYR A 118 5.99 6.81 -7.84
C TYR A 118 7.35 6.80 -7.13
N GLN A 119 7.42 7.31 -5.90
CA GLN A 119 8.67 7.37 -5.14
C GLN A 119 9.25 5.98 -4.89
N ALA A 120 8.44 5.02 -4.49
CA ALA A 120 8.88 3.65 -4.23
C ALA A 120 9.44 2.99 -5.52
N TRP A 121 8.78 3.15 -6.68
CA TRP A 121 9.29 2.68 -7.96
C TRP A 121 10.58 3.43 -8.37
N ARG A 122 10.65 4.72 -8.12
CA ARG A 122 11.83 5.55 -8.40
C ARG A 122 13.03 5.09 -7.59
N MET A 123 12.85 4.80 -6.29
CA MET A 123 13.91 4.25 -5.44
C MET A 123 14.40 2.89 -5.95
N LEU A 124 13.48 2.05 -6.44
CA LEU A 124 13.84 0.76 -7.01
C LEU A 124 14.64 0.92 -8.32
N ALA A 125 14.24 1.86 -9.19
CA ALA A 125 14.99 2.19 -10.39
C ALA A 125 16.43 2.67 -10.06
N LEU A 126 16.58 3.51 -9.05
CA LEU A 126 17.90 4.00 -8.58
C LEU A 126 18.78 2.89 -8.01
N ARG A 127 18.20 1.77 -7.55
CA ARG A 127 18.93 0.55 -7.16
C ARG A 127 19.35 -0.33 -8.35
N GLY A 128 19.20 0.16 -9.58
CA GLY A 128 19.65 -0.51 -10.81
C GLY A 128 18.64 -1.48 -11.42
N TYR A 129 17.35 -1.35 -11.08
CA TYR A 129 16.29 -2.04 -11.81
C TYR A 129 15.97 -1.29 -13.12
N PRO A 130 15.82 -1.96 -14.27
CA PRO A 130 15.51 -1.31 -15.53
C PRO A 130 14.02 -0.91 -15.58
N ILE A 131 13.67 0.09 -14.78
CA ILE A 131 12.31 0.59 -14.61
C ILE A 131 12.22 2.01 -15.19
N THR A 132 11.25 2.21 -16.06
CA THR A 132 10.80 3.51 -16.56
C THR A 132 9.41 3.78 -16.04
N ILE A 133 9.11 5.00 -15.63
CA ILE A 133 7.87 5.35 -14.96
C ILE A 133 7.19 6.48 -15.74
N ILE A 134 5.89 6.34 -15.96
CA ILE A 134 5.00 7.41 -16.38
C ILE A 134 3.87 7.54 -15.37
N THR A 135 3.47 8.77 -15.06
CA THR A 135 2.51 9.09 -13.99
C THR A 135 1.28 9.84 -14.53
N PRO A 136 0.46 9.21 -15.39
CA PRO A 136 -0.72 9.86 -15.94
C PRO A 136 -1.80 10.14 -14.89
N GLY A 137 -1.66 9.55 -13.69
CA GLY A 137 -2.72 9.60 -12.69
C GLY A 137 -4.03 9.03 -13.24
N ILE A 138 -5.14 9.73 -12.98
CA ILE A 138 -6.48 9.30 -13.43
C ILE A 138 -6.86 9.83 -14.82
N ASN A 139 -5.91 10.35 -15.59
CA ASN A 139 -6.17 10.84 -16.95
C ASN A 139 -6.20 9.68 -17.94
N LYS A 140 -7.41 9.23 -18.32
CA LYS A 140 -7.61 8.10 -19.23
C LYS A 140 -6.86 8.26 -20.56
N LYS A 141 -6.93 9.46 -21.16
CA LYS A 141 -6.26 9.72 -22.44
C LYS A 141 -4.74 9.46 -22.35
N GLU A 142 -4.10 10.01 -21.34
CA GLU A 142 -2.67 9.81 -21.10
C GLU A 142 -2.33 8.34 -20.84
N ILE A 143 -3.21 7.61 -20.16
CA ILE A 143 -3.04 6.16 -19.92
C ILE A 143 -3.07 5.40 -21.24
N PHE A 144 -4.08 5.65 -22.10
CA PHE A 144 -4.17 4.99 -23.41
C PHE A 144 -3.01 5.37 -24.33
N ASP A 145 -2.60 6.64 -24.33
CA ASP A 145 -1.43 7.10 -25.06
C ASP A 145 -0.14 6.38 -24.58
N ALA A 146 0.01 6.16 -23.28
CA ALA A 146 1.13 5.40 -22.71
C ALA A 146 1.12 3.94 -23.17
N PHE A 147 -0.03 3.26 -23.14
CA PHE A 147 -0.13 1.89 -23.62
C PHE A 147 0.16 1.78 -25.12
N ASN A 148 -0.38 2.68 -25.93
CA ASN A 148 -0.22 2.63 -27.37
C ASN A 148 1.19 2.99 -27.85
N ASN A 149 1.83 3.99 -27.21
CA ASN A 149 3.08 4.55 -27.69
C ASN A 149 4.32 4.04 -26.93
N LEU A 150 4.18 3.58 -25.68
CA LEU A 150 5.33 3.23 -24.85
C LEU A 150 5.42 1.74 -24.53
N ALA A 151 4.29 1.06 -24.26
CA ALA A 151 4.30 -0.29 -23.72
C ALA A 151 5.07 -1.29 -24.61
N GLY A 152 5.02 -1.13 -25.93
CA GLY A 152 5.72 -1.99 -26.89
C GLY A 152 7.25 -1.95 -26.82
N HIS A 153 7.83 -0.95 -26.16
CA HIS A 153 9.27 -0.82 -25.99
C HIS A 153 9.82 -1.59 -24.77
N PHE A 154 8.96 -2.17 -23.95
CA PHE A 154 9.33 -2.83 -22.70
C PHE A 154 8.93 -4.30 -22.69
N GLU A 155 9.71 -5.12 -21.97
CA GLU A 155 9.46 -6.55 -21.83
C GLU A 155 8.24 -6.85 -20.93
N GLN A 156 7.88 -5.91 -20.06
CA GLN A 156 6.68 -6.00 -19.23
C GLN A 156 6.17 -4.60 -18.87
N VAL A 157 4.88 -4.54 -18.54
CA VAL A 157 4.21 -3.35 -18.05
C VAL A 157 3.67 -3.63 -16.65
N VAL A 158 3.87 -2.73 -15.70
CA VAL A 158 3.17 -2.72 -14.40
C VAL A 158 2.15 -1.60 -14.44
N PHE A 159 0.88 -1.96 -14.40
CA PHE A 159 -0.21 -1.00 -14.34
C PHE A 159 -0.69 -0.87 -12.88
N CYS A 160 -0.46 0.29 -12.31
CA CYS A 160 -0.82 0.60 -10.92
C CYS A 160 -2.11 1.39 -10.91
N GLY A 161 -3.10 1.00 -10.09
CA GLY A 161 -4.35 1.75 -10.03
C GLY A 161 -5.40 1.17 -9.09
N TYR A 162 -6.43 1.96 -8.89
CA TYR A 162 -7.62 1.63 -8.11
C TYR A 162 -8.47 0.59 -8.86
N PRO A 163 -8.92 -0.52 -8.24
CA PRO A 163 -9.51 -1.63 -8.96
C PRO A 163 -10.66 -1.29 -9.92
N PRO A 164 -11.70 -0.53 -9.52
CA PRO A 164 -12.77 -0.13 -10.45
C PRO A 164 -12.27 0.71 -11.63
N PHE A 165 -11.34 1.63 -11.40
CA PHE A 165 -10.77 2.45 -12.46
C PHE A 165 -9.93 1.63 -13.46
N VAL A 166 -9.16 0.67 -12.95
CA VAL A 166 -8.42 -0.27 -13.80
C VAL A 166 -9.37 -1.08 -14.67
N LYS A 167 -10.51 -1.52 -14.12
CA LYS A 167 -11.55 -2.21 -14.91
C LYS A 167 -12.02 -1.36 -16.08
N ASP A 168 -12.36 -0.10 -15.82
CA ASP A 168 -12.81 0.83 -16.85
C ASP A 168 -11.76 1.02 -17.95
N ILE A 169 -10.47 1.16 -17.57
CA ILE A 169 -9.37 1.27 -18.55
C ILE A 169 -9.23 0.00 -19.39
N ILE A 170 -9.36 -1.19 -18.78
CA ILE A 170 -9.25 -2.46 -19.52
C ILE A 170 -10.39 -2.62 -20.50
N ASP A 171 -11.63 -2.33 -20.13
CA ASP A 171 -12.79 -2.43 -21.00
C ASP A 171 -12.74 -1.40 -22.14
N GLU A 172 -12.56 -0.12 -21.80
CA GLU A 172 -12.51 0.97 -22.78
C GLU A 172 -11.30 0.81 -23.73
N GLY A 173 -10.15 0.37 -23.20
CA GLY A 173 -8.95 0.14 -23.99
C GLY A 173 -9.13 -0.93 -25.08
N GLU A 174 -9.86 -2.01 -24.76
CA GLU A 174 -10.19 -3.05 -25.74
C GLU A 174 -11.25 -2.57 -26.74
N GLU A 175 -12.34 -1.99 -26.25
CA GLU A 175 -13.52 -1.66 -27.05
C GLU A 175 -13.35 -0.41 -27.91
N VAL A 176 -12.69 0.64 -27.38
CA VAL A 176 -12.60 1.95 -28.03
C VAL A 176 -11.23 2.19 -28.65
N HIS A 177 -10.17 1.76 -27.98
CA HIS A 177 -8.78 2.05 -28.40
C HIS A 177 -8.11 0.87 -29.10
N GLY A 178 -8.78 -0.28 -29.24
CA GLY A 178 -8.29 -1.46 -29.95
C GLY A 178 -7.05 -2.09 -29.31
N ILE A 179 -6.82 -1.86 -28.02
CA ILE A 179 -5.67 -2.38 -27.32
C ILE A 179 -5.81 -3.88 -27.12
N ASN A 180 -4.87 -4.65 -27.63
CA ASN A 180 -4.85 -6.10 -27.43
C ASN A 180 -4.07 -6.45 -26.15
N TRP A 181 -4.76 -6.46 -25.02
CA TRP A 181 -4.17 -6.75 -23.71
C TRP A 181 -3.45 -8.10 -23.66
N LYS A 182 -3.93 -9.12 -24.40
CA LYS A 182 -3.36 -10.47 -24.39
C LYS A 182 -1.99 -10.56 -25.04
N LYS A 183 -1.60 -9.55 -25.81
CA LYS A 183 -0.26 -9.43 -26.40
C LYS A 183 0.74 -8.76 -25.47
N MET A 184 0.27 -8.18 -24.37
CA MET A 184 1.11 -7.47 -23.40
C MET A 184 1.49 -8.40 -22.24
N ASN A 185 2.74 -8.31 -21.79
CA ASN A 185 3.16 -8.93 -20.52
C ASN A 185 2.84 -7.93 -19.39
N ILE A 186 1.56 -7.92 -18.97
CA ILE A 186 1.05 -6.94 -18.02
C ILE A 186 0.98 -7.52 -16.60
N LYS A 187 1.29 -6.70 -15.60
CA LYS A 187 1.10 -6.95 -14.17
C LYS A 187 0.23 -5.85 -13.60
N PHE A 188 -0.53 -6.16 -12.56
CA PHE A 188 -1.37 -5.19 -11.87
C PHE A 188 -0.95 -5.01 -10.41
N LEU A 189 -0.78 -3.77 -10.02
CA LEU A 189 -0.62 -3.36 -8.64
C LEU A 189 -1.82 -2.52 -8.21
N PHE A 190 -2.62 -3.07 -7.31
CA PHE A 190 -3.81 -2.42 -6.80
C PHE A 190 -3.57 -1.83 -5.40
N ALA A 191 -4.36 -0.84 -5.05
CA ALA A 191 -4.48 -0.29 -3.70
C ALA A 191 -5.84 0.40 -3.53
N ALA A 192 -6.09 0.89 -2.32
CA ALA A 192 -7.24 1.69 -1.90
C ALA A 192 -8.54 0.91 -1.71
N GLU A 193 -8.74 -0.21 -2.36
CA GLU A 193 -9.96 -1.01 -2.19
C GLU A 193 -9.69 -2.52 -2.30
N ALA A 194 -10.49 -3.29 -1.58
CA ALA A 194 -10.51 -4.74 -1.73
C ALA A 194 -11.30 -5.14 -2.98
N PHE A 195 -10.92 -6.26 -3.59
CA PHE A 195 -11.65 -6.83 -4.72
C PHE A 195 -11.83 -8.36 -4.58
N SER A 196 -12.82 -8.90 -5.28
CA SER A 196 -13.14 -10.33 -5.25
C SER A 196 -12.24 -11.15 -6.17
N GLU A 197 -12.17 -12.47 -5.95
CA GLU A 197 -11.50 -13.38 -6.88
C GLU A 197 -12.23 -13.47 -8.24
N THR A 198 -13.54 -13.17 -8.28
CA THR A 198 -14.28 -13.00 -9.55
C THR A 198 -13.71 -11.85 -10.38
N TYR A 199 -13.41 -10.71 -9.77
CA TYR A 199 -12.75 -9.59 -10.43
C TYR A 199 -11.34 -9.99 -10.93
N ARG A 200 -10.59 -10.73 -10.11
CA ARG A 200 -9.27 -11.25 -10.51
C ARG A 200 -9.38 -12.17 -11.73
N ASN A 201 -10.35 -13.07 -11.74
CA ASN A 201 -10.61 -13.96 -12.88
C ASN A 201 -11.03 -13.19 -14.15
N TYR A 202 -11.84 -12.14 -13.98
CA TYR A 202 -12.19 -11.24 -15.10
C TYR A 202 -10.94 -10.63 -15.76
N LEU A 203 -10.01 -10.11 -14.96
CA LEU A 203 -8.76 -9.55 -15.49
C LEU A 203 -7.90 -10.62 -16.18
N ILE A 204 -7.83 -11.84 -15.64
CA ILE A 204 -7.14 -12.96 -16.31
C ILE A 204 -7.72 -13.22 -17.70
N GLN A 205 -9.04 -13.25 -17.83
CA GLN A 205 -9.72 -13.48 -19.11
C GLN A 205 -9.44 -12.36 -20.13
N LYS A 206 -9.49 -11.11 -19.69
CA LYS A 206 -9.25 -9.93 -20.53
C LYS A 206 -7.79 -9.81 -20.97
N THR A 207 -6.84 -10.05 -20.06
CA THR A 207 -5.43 -9.74 -20.30
C THR A 207 -4.55 -10.95 -20.59
N GLY A 208 -5.08 -12.16 -20.41
CA GLY A 208 -4.31 -13.38 -20.65
C GLY A 208 -3.17 -13.62 -19.67
N ILE A 209 -3.21 -13.03 -18.49
CA ILE A 209 -2.22 -13.27 -17.41
C ILE A 209 -2.11 -14.76 -17.12
N LYS A 210 -0.86 -15.26 -17.14
CA LYS A 210 -0.55 -16.68 -16.95
C LYS A 210 -0.31 -17.06 -15.50
N ASN A 211 0.21 -16.14 -14.70
CA ASN A 211 0.56 -16.40 -13.31
C ASN A 211 -0.07 -15.36 -12.38
N VAL A 212 -1.32 -15.58 -12.04
CA VAL A 212 -2.10 -14.69 -11.17
C VAL A 212 -1.45 -14.43 -9.82
N TYR A 213 -0.73 -15.41 -9.30
CA TYR A 213 -0.06 -15.31 -7.99
C TYR A 213 1.13 -14.33 -7.97
N ARG A 214 1.66 -13.98 -9.15
CA ARG A 214 2.85 -13.14 -9.32
C ARG A 214 2.60 -11.88 -10.14
N ASP A 215 1.50 -11.85 -10.89
CA ASP A 215 1.22 -10.78 -11.83
C ASP A 215 0.11 -9.84 -11.36
N MET A 216 -0.47 -10.12 -10.20
CA MET A 216 -1.45 -9.26 -9.53
C MET A 216 -1.17 -9.20 -8.04
N ALA A 217 -1.21 -8.01 -7.45
CA ALA A 217 -1.13 -7.82 -6.01
C ALA A 217 -1.95 -6.62 -5.57
N ASN A 218 -2.56 -6.71 -4.40
CA ASN A 218 -3.22 -5.59 -3.73
C ASN A 218 -2.36 -5.13 -2.54
N VAL A 219 -2.20 -3.82 -2.42
CA VAL A 219 -1.49 -3.19 -1.30
C VAL A 219 -2.53 -2.71 -0.29
N TYR A 220 -2.38 -3.12 0.95
CA TYR A 220 -3.10 -2.55 2.07
C TYR A 220 -2.31 -1.38 2.64
N GLY A 221 -2.94 -0.23 2.70
CA GLY A 221 -2.32 0.99 3.19
C GLY A 221 -3.34 2.04 3.59
N SER A 222 -2.87 3.05 4.31
CA SER A 222 -3.68 4.20 4.72
C SER A 222 -2.93 5.50 4.53
N ALA A 223 -3.69 6.61 4.51
CA ALA A 223 -3.09 7.95 4.52
C ALA A 223 -2.21 8.19 5.76
N ASP A 224 -2.48 7.49 6.85
CA ASP A 224 -1.83 7.66 8.14
C ASP A 224 -0.47 6.94 8.20
N LEU A 225 -0.38 5.74 7.62
CA LEU A 225 0.77 4.83 7.77
C LEU A 225 1.44 4.42 6.44
N GLY A 226 0.88 4.83 5.29
CA GLY A 226 1.41 4.45 3.99
C GLY A 226 1.10 3.01 3.60
N ALA A 227 2.00 2.38 2.86
CA ALA A 227 1.89 0.97 2.48
C ALA A 227 2.26 0.07 3.65
N MET A 228 1.28 -0.62 4.22
CA MET A 228 1.44 -1.42 5.44
C MET A 228 1.65 -2.90 5.17
N ALA A 229 0.99 -3.43 4.13
CA ALA A 229 1.05 -4.83 3.75
C ALA A 229 0.77 -5.00 2.26
N ILE A 230 1.11 -6.15 1.70
CA ILE A 230 0.88 -6.46 0.29
C ILE A 230 0.42 -7.92 0.14
N GLU A 231 -0.44 -8.21 -0.82
CA GLU A 231 -0.72 -9.57 -1.22
C GLU A 231 0.55 -10.27 -1.74
N THR A 232 0.70 -11.52 -1.36
CA THR A 232 1.80 -12.38 -1.78
C THR A 232 1.26 -13.61 -2.50
N PRO A 233 2.08 -14.36 -3.23
CA PRO A 233 1.62 -15.60 -3.86
C PRO A 233 0.87 -16.55 -2.94
N ILE A 234 1.33 -16.69 -1.68
CA ILE A 234 0.68 -17.57 -0.70
C ILE A 234 -0.65 -17.01 -0.20
N SER A 235 -0.73 -15.70 0.02
CA SER A 235 -1.98 -15.08 0.46
C SER A 235 -3.06 -15.10 -0.63
N ILE A 236 -2.67 -14.91 -1.89
CA ILE A 236 -3.56 -15.04 -3.04
C ILE A 236 -4.03 -16.50 -3.18
N LEU A 237 -3.12 -17.48 -3.05
CA LEU A 237 -3.47 -18.90 -3.10
C LEU A 237 -4.48 -19.24 -2.01
N ALA A 238 -4.22 -18.84 -0.77
CA ALA A 238 -5.12 -19.10 0.36
C ALA A 238 -6.52 -18.51 0.12
N ARG A 239 -6.62 -17.27 -0.38
CA ARG A 239 -7.90 -16.65 -0.75
C ARG A 239 -8.63 -17.45 -1.84
N ARG A 240 -7.92 -17.83 -2.90
CA ARG A 240 -8.51 -18.56 -4.02
C ARG A 240 -9.03 -19.94 -3.62
N LEU A 241 -8.28 -20.65 -2.78
CA LEU A 241 -8.74 -21.94 -2.25
C LEU A 241 -9.98 -21.79 -1.35
N ALA A 242 -10.05 -20.73 -0.56
CA ALA A 242 -11.20 -20.46 0.31
C ALA A 242 -12.48 -20.02 -0.43
N VAL A 243 -12.41 -19.72 -1.74
CA VAL A 243 -13.62 -19.46 -2.58
C VAL A 243 -14.47 -20.72 -2.69
N ASP A 244 -13.83 -21.88 -2.85
CA ASP A 244 -14.47 -23.14 -3.16
C ASP A 244 -14.48 -24.12 -1.97
N ASP A 245 -13.95 -23.71 -0.80
CA ASP A 245 -13.83 -24.51 0.42
C ASP A 245 -14.34 -23.75 1.65
N ASP A 246 -15.58 -24.02 2.03
CA ASP A 246 -16.24 -23.40 3.19
C ASP A 246 -15.52 -23.70 4.52
N ALA A 247 -14.87 -24.87 4.65
CA ALA A 247 -14.13 -25.23 5.86
C ALA A 247 -12.87 -24.36 5.98
N LEU A 248 -12.13 -24.22 4.89
CA LEU A 248 -10.97 -23.34 4.83
C LEU A 248 -11.37 -21.88 5.02
N PHE A 249 -12.48 -21.44 4.41
CA PHE A 249 -13.00 -20.07 4.62
C PHE A 249 -13.26 -19.80 6.10
N LYS A 250 -13.91 -20.70 6.81
CA LYS A 250 -14.20 -20.57 8.24
C LYS A 250 -12.92 -20.52 9.09
N ILE A 251 -11.91 -21.32 8.74
CA ILE A 251 -10.62 -21.35 9.44
C ILE A 251 -9.88 -20.03 9.27
N LEU A 252 -9.80 -19.53 8.02
CA LEU A 252 -8.99 -18.35 7.70
C LEU A 252 -9.70 -17.02 8.01
N PHE A 253 -11.02 -16.99 7.85
CA PHE A 253 -11.80 -15.74 7.83
C PHE A 253 -13.01 -15.80 8.76
N ASN A 254 -12.86 -16.46 9.92
CA ASN A 254 -13.93 -16.64 10.89
C ASN A 254 -14.63 -15.31 11.22
N GLY A 255 -15.96 -15.28 11.05
CA GLY A 255 -16.78 -14.08 11.26
C GLY A 255 -16.88 -13.11 10.07
N ALA A 256 -16.15 -13.34 8.98
CA ALA A 256 -16.31 -12.53 7.77
C ALA A 256 -17.51 -13.02 6.92
N ASN A 257 -18.25 -12.06 6.35
CA ASN A 257 -19.36 -12.35 5.43
C ASN A 257 -18.90 -12.57 3.97
N LYS A 258 -17.67 -12.21 3.67
CA LYS A 258 -17.04 -12.34 2.34
C LYS A 258 -15.52 -12.51 2.53
N ILE A 259 -14.86 -13.08 1.54
CA ILE A 259 -13.40 -13.24 1.56
C ILE A 259 -12.75 -11.85 1.55
N PRO A 260 -12.03 -11.45 2.62
CA PRO A 260 -11.31 -10.19 2.67
C PRO A 260 -10.01 -10.24 1.84
N THR A 261 -9.37 -9.12 1.65
CA THR A 261 -7.97 -9.09 1.21
C THR A 261 -7.10 -9.74 2.29
N LEU A 262 -6.26 -10.69 1.90
CA LEU A 262 -5.27 -11.32 2.78
C LEU A 262 -3.89 -10.82 2.35
N ALA A 263 -3.28 -9.97 3.15
CA ALA A 263 -2.00 -9.35 2.86
C ALA A 263 -0.97 -9.71 3.93
N GLN A 264 0.30 -9.76 3.54
CA GLN A 264 1.42 -9.99 4.45
C GLN A 264 2.13 -8.67 4.72
N PHE A 265 2.40 -8.39 5.98
CA PHE A 265 3.20 -7.25 6.41
C PHE A 265 4.63 -7.68 6.75
N ASN A 266 5.55 -6.73 6.73
CA ASN A 266 6.91 -6.93 7.21
C ASN A 266 7.01 -6.44 8.68
N PRO A 267 7.26 -7.35 9.65
CA PRO A 267 7.31 -6.95 11.06
C PRO A 267 8.48 -6.00 11.39
N GLY A 268 9.47 -5.88 10.50
CA GLY A 268 10.51 -4.86 10.60
C GLY A 268 10.06 -3.45 10.21
N PHE A 269 8.88 -3.30 9.57
CA PHE A 269 8.34 -2.02 9.12
C PHE A 269 7.17 -1.57 9.96
N ILE A 270 6.29 -2.49 10.30
CA ILE A 270 5.05 -2.21 11.02
C ILE A 270 4.68 -3.40 11.91
N ASN A 271 4.10 -3.10 13.05
CA ASN A 271 3.49 -4.09 13.93
C ASN A 271 1.97 -3.88 13.99
N PHE A 272 1.23 -4.98 14.01
CA PHE A 272 -0.22 -4.99 14.18
C PHE A 272 -0.59 -5.70 15.48
N GLU A 273 -1.53 -5.12 16.21
CA GLU A 273 -2.14 -5.70 17.41
C GLU A 273 -3.66 -5.69 17.25
N ALA A 274 -4.32 -6.79 17.61
CA ALA A 274 -5.76 -6.81 17.81
C ALA A 274 -6.07 -6.44 19.26
N SER A 275 -6.89 -5.44 19.50
CA SER A 275 -7.27 -4.98 20.83
C SER A 275 -8.72 -4.53 20.84
N GLU A 276 -9.57 -5.20 21.66
CA GLU A 276 -10.98 -4.84 21.88
C GLU A 276 -11.79 -4.56 20.59
N GLY A 277 -11.59 -5.41 19.57
CA GLY A 277 -12.27 -5.27 18.28
C GLY A 277 -11.69 -4.21 17.35
N SER A 278 -10.56 -3.59 17.71
CA SER A 278 -9.84 -2.61 16.91
C SER A 278 -8.46 -3.13 16.51
N ILE A 279 -7.94 -2.61 15.41
CA ILE A 279 -6.56 -2.85 14.99
C ILE A 279 -5.69 -1.68 15.45
N LEU A 280 -4.64 -1.99 16.21
CA LEU A 280 -3.61 -1.03 16.58
C LEU A 280 -2.37 -1.24 15.75
N CYS A 281 -1.81 -0.16 15.22
CA CYS A 281 -0.61 -0.19 14.41
C CYS A 281 0.54 0.55 15.09
N THR A 282 1.74 -0.01 15.02
CA THR A 282 2.97 0.70 15.40
C THR A 282 3.89 0.73 14.20
N GLY A 283 4.20 1.92 13.72
CA GLY A 283 5.03 2.11 12.53
C GLY A 283 5.91 3.34 12.63
N TYR A 284 7.07 3.26 12.00
CA TYR A 284 7.97 4.38 11.85
C TYR A 284 7.61 5.20 10.61
N ASN A 285 7.55 6.50 10.81
CA ASN A 285 7.41 7.51 9.76
C ASN A 285 8.02 8.80 10.32
N ALA A 286 8.13 9.87 9.55
CA ALA A 286 8.50 11.20 10.05
C ALA A 286 7.63 11.63 11.26
N LEU A 287 6.38 11.17 11.29
CA LEU A 287 5.48 11.18 12.44
C LEU A 287 5.28 9.73 12.92
N PRO A 288 6.11 9.22 13.85
CA PRO A 288 5.97 7.85 14.33
C PRO A 288 4.68 7.63 15.11
N LEU A 289 4.02 6.52 14.84
CA LEU A 289 2.79 6.13 15.51
C LEU A 289 3.04 4.87 16.36
N VAL A 290 2.65 4.92 17.61
CA VAL A 290 2.82 3.82 18.59
C VAL A 290 1.45 3.40 19.09
N ARG A 291 1.08 2.14 18.85
CA ARG A 291 -0.24 1.59 19.18
C ARG A 291 -1.39 2.48 18.69
N TYR A 292 -1.29 2.88 17.45
CA TYR A 292 -2.25 3.79 16.82
C TYR A 292 -3.51 3.03 16.38
N ALA A 293 -4.65 3.46 16.90
CA ALA A 293 -5.97 2.96 16.47
C ALA A 293 -6.29 3.56 15.10
N ILE A 294 -6.16 2.75 14.04
CA ILE A 294 -6.31 3.21 12.66
C ILE A 294 -7.75 3.57 12.31
N GLY A 295 -8.74 2.95 12.99
CA GLY A 295 -10.17 3.23 12.80
C GLY A 295 -10.79 2.58 11.57
N ASP A 296 -10.17 1.53 11.04
CA ASP A 296 -10.67 0.70 9.94
C ASP A 296 -11.35 -0.57 10.46
#